data_48edfd09afa2bc1841f41b526f2bdd48
#
_entry.id   48edfd09afa2bc1841f41b526f2bdd48
#
_cell.length_a   1.000
_cell.length_b   1.000
_cell.length_c   1.000
_cell.angle_alpha   90.00
_cell.angle_beta   90.00
_cell.angle_gamma   90.00
#
_symmetry.space_group_name_H-M   'P 1'
#
loop_
_entity.id
_entity.type
_entity.pdbx_description
1 polymer ?
#
loop_
_entity_poly.entity_id
_entity_poly.type
_entity_poly.pdbx_seq_one_letter_code
_entity_poly.pdbx_strand_id
1 'polypeptide(L)'
;MKTKTAKIIIPAVVIVATILIVMFIKGNPPEAKRFGAPPKASISVAALELKPQNYQVMIDSYGTVKPRTQSLLVAQASGQIIEVSDDFREGGFFEKGDVLLKLDDRDHQAEVKSAQANLLTAEQGLLEEKARGQQAITDWKRLGGSNQASSLVLREPQLAAAEAEVLSAQAALEKAMLDLERTKVTAPYAGRILLSLIHI
;
A
#
# COMPACT_ATOMS: atom_id res chain seq x y z
N MET A 1 -9.62 -138.75 -39.55
CA MET A 1 -9.63 -137.60 -40.47
C MET A 1 -10.12 -136.33 -39.82
N LYS A 2 -9.68 -135.96 -38.59
CA LYS A 2 -10.17 -134.70 -37.91
C LYS A 2 -9.04 -133.76 -37.59
N THR A 3 -7.84 -133.90 -37.92
CA THR A 3 -6.73 -133.02 -37.46
C THR A 3 -6.11 -132.19 -38.61
N LYS A 4 -6.48 -132.35 -39.89
CA LYS A 4 -5.94 -131.55 -41.02
C LYS A 4 -6.81 -130.24 -41.20
N THR A 5 -8.09 -130.35 -40.97
CA THR A 5 -9.00 -129.21 -41.13
C THR A 5 -8.80 -128.16 -39.98
N ALA A 6 -8.49 -128.55 -38.76
CA ALA A 6 -8.21 -127.59 -37.65
C ALA A 6 -6.96 -126.71 -37.89
N LYS A 7 -5.92 -127.33 -38.60
CA LYS A 7 -4.68 -126.57 -38.88
C LYS A 7 -4.86 -125.41 -39.88
N ILE A 8 -5.90 -125.46 -40.71
CA ILE A 8 -6.17 -124.40 -41.71
C ILE A 8 -7.22 -123.40 -41.17
N ILE A 9 -8.18 -123.87 -40.35
CA ILE A 9 -9.25 -123.02 -39.82
C ILE A 9 -8.72 -122.07 -38.75
N ILE A 10 -7.82 -122.51 -37.87
CA ILE A 10 -7.26 -121.63 -36.82
C ILE A 10 -6.55 -120.40 -37.41
N PRO A 11 -5.60 -120.56 -38.40
CA PRO A 11 -4.97 -119.36 -38.97
C PRO A 11 -5.93 -118.49 -39.77
N ALA A 12 -6.93 -119.10 -40.42
CA ALA A 12 -7.96 -118.29 -41.12
C ALA A 12 -8.83 -117.45 -40.17
N VAL A 13 -9.21 -118.01 -39.03
CA VAL A 13 -9.96 -117.27 -37.99
C VAL A 13 -9.12 -116.17 -37.39
N VAL A 14 -7.82 -116.40 -37.17
CA VAL A 14 -6.92 -115.32 -36.65
C VAL A 14 -6.75 -114.22 -37.67
N ILE A 15 -6.64 -114.56 -38.98
CA ILE A 15 -6.58 -113.48 -40.01
C ILE A 15 -7.87 -112.73 -40.11
N VAL A 16 -9.01 -113.37 -40.06
CA VAL A 16 -10.30 -112.66 -40.06
C VAL A 16 -10.47 -111.77 -38.77
N ALA A 17 -10.06 -112.30 -37.62
CA ALA A 17 -10.11 -111.56 -36.38
C ALA A 17 -9.18 -110.29 -36.39
N THR A 18 -7.97 -110.46 -36.95
CA THR A 18 -7.04 -109.32 -37.11
C THR A 18 -7.57 -108.32 -38.13
N ILE A 19 -8.21 -108.71 -39.20
CA ILE A 19 -8.82 -107.81 -40.17
C ILE A 19 -9.98 -107.04 -39.53
N LEU A 20 -10.80 -107.74 -38.75
CA LEU A 20 -11.92 -107.08 -38.00
C LEU A 20 -11.42 -106.12 -36.97
N ILE A 21 -10.35 -106.39 -36.22
CA ILE A 21 -9.73 -105.51 -35.25
C ILE A 21 -9.16 -104.26 -35.95
N VAL A 22 -8.45 -104.43 -37.05
CA VAL A 22 -7.91 -103.29 -37.82
C VAL A 22 -9.02 -102.47 -38.42
N MET A 23 -10.11 -103.13 -38.89
CA MET A 23 -11.26 -102.36 -39.39
C MET A 23 -12.00 -101.58 -38.28
N PHE A 24 -12.08 -102.18 -37.09
CA PHE A 24 -12.65 -101.52 -35.93
C PHE A 24 -11.83 -100.29 -35.46
N ILE A 25 -10.49 -100.42 -35.44
CA ILE A 25 -9.59 -99.33 -35.08
C ILE A 25 -9.61 -98.24 -36.16
N LYS A 26 -9.69 -98.63 -37.46
CA LYS A 26 -9.83 -97.59 -38.51
C LYS A 26 -11.21 -96.95 -38.57
N GLY A 27 -12.27 -97.66 -38.16
CA GLY A 27 -13.62 -97.09 -38.06
C GLY A 27 -13.84 -96.16 -36.87
N ASN A 28 -13.03 -96.33 -35.83
CA ASN A 28 -13.07 -95.43 -34.66
C ASN A 28 -11.68 -94.80 -34.42
N PRO A 29 -11.27 -93.87 -35.28
CA PRO A 29 -10.01 -93.21 -35.04
C PRO A 29 -10.09 -92.47 -33.69
N PRO A 30 -9.07 -92.59 -32.82
CA PRO A 30 -9.05 -91.84 -31.57
C PRO A 30 -9.12 -90.36 -31.87
N GLU A 31 -10.10 -89.66 -31.30
CA GLU A 31 -10.18 -88.22 -31.38
C GLU A 31 -8.90 -87.59 -30.78
N ALA A 32 -8.02 -87.11 -31.66
CA ALA A 32 -6.88 -86.30 -31.20
C ALA A 32 -7.41 -85.03 -30.55
N LYS A 33 -7.40 -84.96 -29.22
CA LYS A 33 -7.61 -83.71 -28.54
C LYS A 33 -6.58 -82.73 -29.08
N ARG A 34 -7.03 -81.83 -29.98
CA ARG A 34 -6.25 -80.67 -30.39
C ARG A 34 -6.09 -79.83 -29.13
N PHE A 35 -4.90 -79.83 -28.57
CA PHE A 35 -4.55 -78.81 -27.59
C PHE A 35 -4.79 -77.46 -28.29
N GLY A 36 -5.81 -76.76 -27.88
CA GLY A 36 -6.04 -75.43 -28.39
C GLY A 36 -4.78 -74.58 -28.25
N ALA A 37 -4.57 -73.71 -29.23
CA ALA A 37 -3.41 -72.79 -29.13
C ALA A 37 -3.35 -72.18 -27.72
N PRO A 38 -2.16 -72.13 -27.13
CA PRO A 38 -2.06 -71.48 -25.79
C PRO A 38 -2.71 -70.13 -25.81
N PRO A 39 -3.48 -69.74 -24.78
CA PRO A 39 -4.12 -68.42 -24.72
C PRO A 39 -3.03 -67.37 -24.91
N LYS A 40 -3.29 -66.42 -25.82
CA LYS A 40 -2.37 -65.29 -25.99
C LYS A 40 -2.10 -64.69 -24.61
N ALA A 41 -0.82 -64.50 -24.28
CA ALA A 41 -0.42 -63.88 -23.04
C ALA A 41 -1.09 -62.50 -22.97
N SER A 42 -2.10 -62.35 -22.13
CA SER A 42 -2.74 -61.07 -21.86
C SER A 42 -2.07 -60.47 -20.65
N ILE A 43 -1.47 -59.29 -20.85
CA ILE A 43 -0.95 -58.50 -19.75
C ILE A 43 -2.14 -57.85 -19.08
N SER A 44 -2.39 -58.19 -17.84
CA SER A 44 -3.41 -57.50 -17.04
C SER A 44 -2.85 -56.11 -16.63
N VAL A 45 -3.43 -55.05 -17.13
CA VAL A 45 -3.09 -53.70 -16.75
C VAL A 45 -4.22 -53.12 -15.92
N ALA A 46 -3.88 -52.53 -14.79
CA ALA A 46 -4.86 -51.74 -14.02
C ALA A 46 -5.05 -50.40 -14.75
N ALA A 47 -6.22 -50.19 -15.29
CA ALA A 47 -6.59 -48.89 -15.87
C ALA A 47 -7.46 -48.14 -14.90
N LEU A 48 -7.06 -46.89 -14.59
CA LEU A 48 -7.84 -45.95 -13.82
C LEU A 48 -8.56 -45.01 -14.78
N GLU A 49 -9.87 -45.02 -14.78
CA GLU A 49 -10.68 -44.09 -15.54
C GLU A 49 -10.64 -42.71 -14.85
N LEU A 50 -9.93 -41.77 -15.44
CA LEU A 50 -9.88 -40.41 -14.96
C LEU A 50 -11.15 -39.66 -15.40
N LYS A 51 -11.98 -39.35 -14.44
CA LYS A 51 -13.16 -38.51 -14.68
C LYS A 51 -12.76 -37.04 -14.38
N PRO A 52 -13.05 -36.10 -15.29
CA PRO A 52 -12.83 -34.69 -15.01
C PRO A 52 -13.68 -34.28 -13.84
N GLN A 53 -13.04 -33.76 -12.80
CA GLN A 53 -13.69 -33.19 -11.62
C GLN A 53 -13.29 -31.74 -11.49
N ASN A 54 -14.27 -30.90 -11.13
CA ASN A 54 -13.95 -29.52 -10.74
C ASN A 54 -13.25 -29.57 -9.40
N TYR A 55 -11.97 -29.24 -9.40
CA TYR A 55 -11.16 -29.11 -8.20
C TYR A 55 -10.95 -27.64 -7.88
N GLN A 56 -11.45 -27.20 -6.74
CA GLN A 56 -11.25 -25.84 -6.24
C GLN A 56 -9.95 -25.83 -5.44
N VAL A 57 -8.93 -25.18 -6.01
CA VAL A 57 -7.67 -24.97 -5.32
C VAL A 57 -7.85 -23.82 -4.34
N MET A 58 -7.74 -24.07 -3.06
CA MET A 58 -7.63 -23.05 -2.04
C MET A 58 -6.16 -22.74 -1.80
N ILE A 59 -5.78 -21.48 -1.98
CA ILE A 59 -4.43 -20.99 -1.73
C ILE A 59 -4.51 -20.03 -0.56
N ASP A 60 -3.95 -20.42 0.57
CA ASP A 60 -3.80 -19.54 1.72
C ASP A 60 -2.73 -18.51 1.42
N SER A 61 -3.08 -17.24 1.56
CA SER A 61 -2.18 -16.12 1.34
C SER A 61 -2.10 -15.27 2.60
N TYR A 62 -0.91 -14.87 2.97
CA TYR A 62 -0.65 -14.00 4.11
C TYR A 62 -0.09 -12.68 3.62
N GLY A 63 -0.50 -11.59 4.26
CA GLY A 63 -0.03 -10.25 3.95
C GLY A 63 0.02 -9.39 5.20
N THR A 64 0.96 -8.46 5.24
CA THR A 64 1.04 -7.44 6.29
C THR A 64 0.37 -6.18 5.78
N VAL A 65 -0.65 -5.71 6.50
CA VAL A 65 -1.29 -4.42 6.22
C VAL A 65 -0.36 -3.31 6.71
N LYS A 66 0.02 -2.43 5.77
CA LYS A 66 0.82 -1.24 6.09
C LYS A 66 0.00 0.01 5.75
N PRO A 67 0.13 1.08 6.55
CA PRO A 67 -0.51 2.34 6.21
C PRO A 67 0.08 2.91 4.91
N ARG A 68 -0.75 3.56 4.11
CA ARG A 68 -0.31 4.23 2.88
C ARG A 68 0.59 5.42 3.18
N THR A 69 0.30 6.12 4.28
CA THR A 69 1.03 7.32 4.70
C THR A 69 1.31 7.18 6.19
N GLN A 70 2.54 7.43 6.57
CA GLN A 70 2.97 7.51 7.95
C GLN A 70 3.88 8.74 8.06
N SER A 71 3.60 9.62 9.02
CA SER A 71 4.42 10.81 9.26
C SER A 71 4.65 11.00 10.75
N LEU A 72 5.77 11.63 11.05
CA LEU A 72 6.09 12.08 12.41
C LEU A 72 5.60 13.52 12.54
N LEU A 73 4.69 13.76 13.48
CA LEU A 73 4.22 15.07 13.82
C LEU A 73 5.10 15.62 14.96
N VAL A 74 5.76 16.74 14.71
CA VAL A 74 6.64 17.41 15.67
C VAL A 74 6.05 18.79 15.99
N ALA A 75 5.99 19.15 17.27
CA ALA A 75 5.62 20.49 17.69
C ALA A 75 6.67 21.49 17.17
N GLN A 76 6.21 22.57 16.55
CA GLN A 76 7.07 23.61 15.96
C GLN A 76 7.29 24.80 16.91
N ALA A 77 6.47 24.90 17.97
CA ALA A 77 6.64 25.85 19.05
C ALA A 77 7.10 25.12 20.32
N SER A 78 7.80 25.83 21.20
CA SER A 78 8.21 25.34 22.52
C SER A 78 7.27 25.91 23.58
N GLY A 79 6.97 25.10 24.59
CA GLY A 79 6.10 25.54 25.70
C GLY A 79 5.62 24.36 26.54
N GLN A 80 4.98 24.66 27.66
CA GLN A 80 4.36 23.65 28.50
C GLN A 80 3.07 23.16 27.83
N ILE A 81 2.84 21.86 27.82
CA ILE A 81 1.56 21.30 27.36
C ILE A 81 0.50 21.59 28.43
N ILE A 82 -0.57 22.28 28.05
CA ILE A 82 -1.69 22.60 28.92
C ILE A 82 -2.95 21.78 28.63
N GLU A 83 -3.07 21.28 27.42
CA GLU A 83 -4.22 20.50 27.00
C GLU A 83 -3.79 19.40 26.02
N VAL A 84 -4.33 18.21 26.20
CA VAL A 84 -4.13 17.05 25.32
C VAL A 84 -5.51 16.52 24.99
N SER A 85 -5.79 16.29 23.72
CA SER A 85 -7.06 15.70 23.27
C SER A 85 -7.22 14.28 23.83
N ASP A 86 -8.43 13.92 24.23
CA ASP A 86 -8.76 12.57 24.70
C ASP A 86 -8.48 11.50 23.66
N ASP A 87 -8.53 11.88 22.38
CA ASP A 87 -8.23 11.00 21.25
C ASP A 87 -6.73 10.89 20.97
N PHE A 88 -5.89 11.70 21.64
CA PHE A 88 -4.42 11.65 21.51
C PHE A 88 -3.82 10.51 22.34
N ARG A 89 -4.19 9.28 21.97
CA ARG A 89 -3.69 8.02 22.52
C ARG A 89 -3.39 7.02 21.42
N GLU A 90 -2.56 6.05 21.70
CA GLU A 90 -2.25 4.99 20.73
C GLU A 90 -3.53 4.31 20.24
N GLY A 91 -3.66 4.24 18.91
CA GLY A 91 -4.87 3.75 18.25
C GLY A 91 -6.04 4.74 18.18
N GLY A 92 -5.93 5.92 18.80
CA GLY A 92 -6.96 6.96 18.73
C GLY A 92 -7.15 7.48 17.31
N PHE A 93 -8.39 7.88 16.99
CA PHE A 93 -8.74 8.47 15.69
C PHE A 93 -8.76 9.99 15.79
N PHE A 94 -8.36 10.63 14.71
CA PHE A 94 -8.45 12.07 14.55
C PHE A 94 -8.84 12.43 13.11
N GLU A 95 -9.48 13.56 12.95
CA GLU A 95 -9.80 14.14 11.66
C GLU A 95 -8.79 15.22 11.28
N LYS A 96 -8.79 15.61 10.00
CA LYS A 96 -7.95 16.71 9.54
C LYS A 96 -8.37 18.03 10.22
N GLY A 97 -7.42 18.71 10.87
CA GLY A 97 -7.63 19.97 11.56
C GLY A 97 -7.92 19.84 13.06
N ASP A 98 -8.10 18.61 13.56
CA ASP A 98 -8.27 18.41 15.00
C ASP A 98 -7.05 18.88 15.77
N VAL A 99 -7.28 19.56 16.88
CA VAL A 99 -6.22 19.96 17.81
C VAL A 99 -5.88 18.77 18.69
N LEU A 100 -4.69 18.22 18.49
CA LEU A 100 -4.21 17.06 19.22
C LEU A 100 -3.64 17.43 20.59
N LEU A 101 -2.92 18.56 20.63
CA LEU A 101 -2.41 19.14 21.87
C LEU A 101 -2.28 20.64 21.75
N LYS A 102 -2.30 21.32 22.89
CA LYS A 102 -2.13 22.76 23.01
C LYS A 102 -1.01 23.07 24.01
N LEU A 103 -0.11 23.94 23.58
CA LEU A 103 0.95 24.48 24.42
C LEU A 103 0.43 25.76 25.12
N ASP A 104 1.08 26.15 26.21
CA ASP A 104 0.83 27.43 26.84
C ASP A 104 1.18 28.55 25.85
N ASP A 105 0.18 29.35 25.50
CA ASP A 105 0.26 30.33 24.44
C ASP A 105 0.38 31.76 24.98
N ARG A 106 0.47 31.96 26.31
CA ARG A 106 0.48 33.28 26.94
C ARG A 106 1.67 34.15 26.50
N ASP A 107 2.85 33.56 26.43
CA ASP A 107 4.05 34.28 26.00
C ASP A 107 3.97 34.64 24.52
N HIS A 108 3.47 33.77 23.67
CA HIS A 108 3.25 34.01 22.24
C HIS A 108 2.17 35.09 22.01
N GLN A 109 1.12 35.10 22.83
CA GLN A 109 0.11 36.17 22.78
C GLN A 109 0.70 37.53 23.16
N ALA A 110 1.60 37.56 24.16
CA ALA A 110 2.30 38.78 24.54
C ALA A 110 3.21 39.28 23.41
N GLU A 111 3.91 38.36 22.72
CA GLU A 111 4.77 38.71 21.59
C GLU A 111 3.96 39.27 20.41
N VAL A 112 2.80 38.70 20.09
CA VAL A 112 1.89 39.24 19.07
C VAL A 112 1.48 40.68 19.42
N LYS A 113 1.12 40.96 20.68
CA LYS A 113 0.75 42.32 21.12
C LYS A 113 1.93 43.27 21.02
N SER A 114 3.14 42.84 21.37
CA SER A 114 4.36 43.63 21.25
C SER A 114 4.66 43.95 19.78
N ALA A 115 4.63 42.95 18.90
CA ALA A 115 4.83 43.16 17.47
C ALA A 115 3.76 44.07 16.84
N GLN A 116 2.50 44.00 17.30
CA GLN A 116 1.43 44.89 16.86
C GLN A 116 1.68 46.33 17.29
N ALA A 117 2.16 46.55 18.52
CA ALA A 117 2.53 47.89 18.99
C ALA A 117 3.69 48.47 18.18
N ASN A 118 4.68 47.65 17.85
CA ASN A 118 5.80 48.07 16.99
C ASN A 118 5.35 48.43 15.58
N LEU A 119 4.41 47.69 14.99
CA LEU A 119 3.81 48.05 13.70
C LEU A 119 3.10 49.39 13.75
N LEU A 120 2.29 49.63 14.75
CA LEU A 120 1.60 50.95 14.95
C LEU A 120 2.60 52.09 15.08
N THR A 121 3.72 51.87 15.78
CA THR A 121 4.79 52.87 15.90
C THR A 121 5.47 53.14 14.56
N ALA A 122 5.74 52.12 13.78
CA ALA A 122 6.32 52.26 12.43
C ALA A 122 5.35 53.00 11.48
N GLU A 123 4.06 52.67 11.51
CA GLU A 123 3.02 53.34 10.73
C GLU A 123 2.90 54.83 11.11
N GLN A 124 2.98 55.14 12.40
CA GLN A 124 3.03 56.53 12.86
C GLN A 124 4.26 57.25 12.31
N GLY A 125 5.45 56.62 12.38
CA GLY A 125 6.67 57.17 11.81
C GLY A 125 6.57 57.46 10.31
N LEU A 126 5.92 56.56 9.58
CA LEU A 126 5.65 56.75 8.14
C LEU A 126 4.70 57.93 7.88
N LEU A 127 3.64 58.09 8.68
CA LEU A 127 2.73 59.23 8.59
C LEU A 127 3.45 60.54 8.86
N GLU A 128 4.30 60.59 9.88
CA GLU A 128 5.12 61.79 10.19
C GLU A 128 6.05 62.14 9.03
N GLU A 129 6.74 61.13 8.44
CA GLU A 129 7.64 61.36 7.34
C GLU A 129 6.93 61.79 6.06
N LYS A 130 5.74 61.26 5.78
CA LYS A 130 4.84 61.73 4.71
C LYS A 130 4.46 63.21 4.92
N ALA A 131 4.10 63.60 6.15
CA ALA A 131 3.77 64.98 6.48
C ALA A 131 4.98 65.94 6.30
N ARG A 132 6.17 65.50 6.74
CA ARG A 132 7.43 66.26 6.57
C ARG A 132 7.80 66.39 5.08
N GLY A 133 7.62 65.31 4.29
CA GLY A 133 7.82 65.38 2.85
C GLY A 133 6.87 66.35 2.16
N GLN A 134 5.61 66.32 2.53
CA GLN A 134 4.61 67.27 2.00
C GLN A 134 4.92 68.72 2.36
N GLN A 135 5.39 68.96 3.62
CA GLN A 135 5.85 70.27 4.04
C GLN A 135 7.07 70.73 3.21
N ALA A 136 8.03 69.86 2.99
CA ALA A 136 9.22 70.19 2.20
C ALA A 136 8.87 70.56 0.74
N ILE A 137 7.91 69.90 0.12
CA ILE A 137 7.39 70.26 -1.22
C ILE A 137 6.76 71.66 -1.19
N THR A 138 5.97 71.98 -0.15
CA THR A 138 5.30 73.28 0.00
C THR A 138 6.31 74.39 0.22
N ASP A 139 7.30 74.21 1.06
CA ASP A 139 8.36 75.17 1.31
C ASP A 139 9.25 75.39 0.10
N TRP A 140 9.61 74.35 -0.66
CA TRP A 140 10.34 74.49 -1.94
C TRP A 140 9.60 75.38 -2.94
N LYS A 141 8.28 75.16 -3.10
CA LYS A 141 7.46 75.98 -4.00
C LYS A 141 7.41 77.44 -3.54
N ARG A 142 7.28 77.69 -2.22
CA ARG A 142 7.19 79.02 -1.63
C ARG A 142 8.50 79.82 -1.79
N LEU A 143 9.66 79.14 -1.77
CA LEU A 143 10.98 79.73 -1.94
C LEU A 143 11.35 80.03 -3.40
N GLY A 144 10.41 79.85 -4.34
CA GLY A 144 10.62 80.13 -5.72
C GLY A 144 11.43 79.07 -6.51
N GLY A 145 11.47 77.90 -5.97
CA GLY A 145 12.08 76.77 -6.65
C GLY A 145 11.34 76.45 -7.94
N SER A 146 11.87 76.93 -9.07
CA SER A 146 11.31 76.71 -10.40
C SER A 146 11.86 75.43 -11.06
N ASN A 147 12.94 74.87 -10.51
CA ASN A 147 13.56 73.64 -10.99
C ASN A 147 13.05 72.44 -10.20
N GLN A 148 13.18 71.24 -10.76
CA GLN A 148 12.81 70.03 -10.09
C GLN A 148 13.63 69.89 -8.76
N ALA A 149 12.95 69.75 -7.62
CA ALA A 149 13.60 69.56 -6.34
C ALA A 149 14.38 68.22 -6.36
N SER A 150 15.54 68.19 -5.70
CA SER A 150 16.26 66.91 -5.55
C SER A 150 15.51 65.94 -4.64
N SER A 151 15.71 64.66 -4.84
CA SER A 151 15.10 63.64 -4.01
C SER A 151 15.40 63.78 -2.51
N LEU A 152 16.56 64.35 -2.19
CA LEU A 152 16.91 64.71 -0.78
C LEU A 152 16.07 65.79 -0.20
N VAL A 153 15.75 66.86 -1.01
CA VAL A 153 14.86 67.96 -0.61
C VAL A 153 13.44 67.43 -0.41
N LEU A 154 13.01 66.53 -1.30
CA LEU A 154 11.68 65.90 -1.21
C LEU A 154 11.59 64.80 -0.14
N ARG A 155 12.71 64.51 0.54
CA ARG A 155 12.81 63.49 1.59
C ARG A 155 12.45 62.08 1.13
N GLU A 156 12.59 61.79 -0.19
CA GLU A 156 12.28 60.48 -0.77
C GLU A 156 13.05 59.31 -0.12
N PRO A 157 14.37 59.42 0.18
CA PRO A 157 15.08 58.33 0.85
C PRO A 157 14.55 58.09 2.28
N GLN A 158 14.15 59.13 3.01
CA GLN A 158 13.58 59.03 4.36
C GLN A 158 12.19 58.39 4.33
N LEU A 159 11.40 58.73 3.32
CA LEU A 159 10.10 58.12 3.09
C LEU A 159 10.26 56.61 2.77
N ALA A 160 11.18 56.27 1.86
CA ALA A 160 11.49 54.86 1.55
C ALA A 160 11.99 54.07 2.76
N ALA A 161 12.80 54.71 3.63
CA ALA A 161 13.25 54.06 4.87
C ALA A 161 12.09 53.84 5.84
N ALA A 162 11.17 54.80 5.99
CA ALA A 162 9.98 54.64 6.86
C ALA A 162 9.02 53.57 6.30
N GLU A 163 8.88 53.46 4.99
CA GLU A 163 8.09 52.40 4.34
C GLU A 163 8.73 51.01 4.58
N ALA A 164 10.05 50.91 4.51
CA ALA A 164 10.76 49.68 4.82
C ALA A 164 10.62 49.26 6.28
N GLU A 165 10.56 50.24 7.22
CA GLU A 165 10.33 49.97 8.64
C GLU A 165 8.94 49.39 8.89
N VAL A 166 7.90 49.91 8.22
CA VAL A 166 6.55 49.36 8.29
C VAL A 166 6.51 47.91 7.76
N LEU A 167 7.15 47.64 6.64
CA LEU A 167 7.23 46.26 6.10
C LEU A 167 7.97 45.33 7.05
N SER A 168 9.03 45.78 7.68
CA SER A 168 9.79 45.02 8.68
C SER A 168 8.93 44.68 9.90
N ALA A 169 8.21 45.68 10.45
CA ALA A 169 7.34 45.50 11.58
C ALA A 169 6.12 44.61 11.26
N GLN A 170 5.61 44.69 10.04
CA GLN A 170 4.53 43.83 9.57
C GLN A 170 4.99 42.36 9.47
N ALA A 171 6.17 42.11 8.91
CA ALA A 171 6.75 40.78 8.86
C ALA A 171 7.02 40.20 10.27
N ALA A 172 7.43 41.03 11.22
CA ALA A 172 7.60 40.63 12.62
C ALA A 172 6.25 40.23 13.27
N LEU A 173 5.17 40.97 12.98
CA LEU A 173 3.84 40.63 13.45
C LEU A 173 3.34 39.32 12.85
N GLU A 174 3.49 39.10 11.54
CA GLU A 174 3.11 37.89 10.87
C GLU A 174 3.87 36.68 11.45
N LYS A 175 5.16 36.84 11.73
CA LYS A 175 5.96 35.77 12.38
C LYS A 175 5.42 35.47 13.79
N ALA A 176 5.15 36.47 14.60
CA ALA A 176 4.61 36.26 15.95
C ALA A 176 3.23 35.58 15.93
N MET A 177 2.38 35.92 14.97
CA MET A 177 1.08 35.28 14.76
C MET A 177 1.25 33.80 14.37
N LEU A 178 2.20 33.49 13.46
CA LEU A 178 2.50 32.13 13.06
C LEU A 178 3.05 31.29 14.23
N ASP A 179 3.90 31.86 15.06
CA ASP A 179 4.45 31.20 16.25
C ASP A 179 3.33 30.94 17.29
N LEU A 180 2.36 31.83 17.42
CA LEU A 180 1.16 31.63 18.23
C LEU A 180 0.27 30.50 17.65
N GLU A 181 0.07 30.45 16.35
CA GLU A 181 -0.69 29.40 15.70
C GLU A 181 -0.05 28.01 15.94
N ARG A 182 1.28 27.93 15.90
CA ARG A 182 2.06 26.72 16.14
C ARG A 182 1.99 26.19 17.57
N THR A 183 1.46 26.98 18.54
CA THR A 183 1.18 26.47 19.89
C THR A 183 0.05 25.43 19.89
N LYS A 184 -0.77 25.39 18.85
CA LYS A 184 -1.79 24.39 18.64
C LYS A 184 -1.27 23.36 17.62
N VAL A 185 -1.01 22.17 18.08
CA VAL A 185 -0.58 21.07 17.18
C VAL A 185 -1.80 20.41 16.60
N THR A 186 -2.03 20.64 15.31
CA THR A 186 -3.21 20.16 14.60
C THR A 186 -2.84 18.99 13.66
N ALA A 187 -3.80 18.12 13.42
CA ALA A 187 -3.67 16.99 12.51
C ALA A 187 -3.67 17.46 11.03
N PRO A 188 -2.63 17.17 10.23
CA PRO A 188 -2.57 17.60 8.83
C PRO A 188 -3.49 16.80 7.92
N TYR A 189 -3.92 15.62 8.32
CA TYR A 189 -4.84 14.70 7.61
C TYR A 189 -5.53 13.80 8.63
N ALA A 190 -6.62 13.17 8.24
CA ALA A 190 -7.33 12.20 9.07
C ALA A 190 -6.54 10.89 9.21
N GLY A 191 -6.54 10.29 10.38
CA GLY A 191 -5.79 9.07 10.63
C GLY A 191 -5.92 8.48 12.01
N ARG A 192 -4.93 7.67 12.35
CA ARG A 192 -4.76 7.06 13.69
C ARG A 192 -3.39 7.35 14.24
N ILE A 193 -3.33 7.52 15.55
CA ILE A 193 -2.06 7.62 16.28
C ILE A 193 -1.46 6.23 16.41
N LEU A 194 -0.23 6.09 15.90
CA LEU A 194 0.53 4.84 16.00
C LEU A 194 1.29 4.77 17.31
N LEU A 195 1.97 5.86 17.65
CA LEU A 195 2.81 5.97 18.84
C LEU A 195 2.81 7.42 19.32
N SER A 196 2.64 7.61 20.61
CA SER A 196 2.87 8.90 21.27
C SER A 196 4.14 8.80 22.10
N LEU A 197 5.04 9.76 21.91
CA LEU A 197 6.26 9.92 22.73
C LEU A 197 6.06 10.89 23.88
N ILE A 198 4.84 11.38 24.07
CA ILE A 198 4.48 12.24 25.18
C ILE A 198 3.99 11.34 26.31
N HIS A 199 4.83 11.16 27.32
CA HIS A 199 4.46 10.46 28.56
C HIS A 199 4.05 11.50 29.58
N ILE A 200 2.79 11.48 29.93
CA ILE A 200 2.20 12.29 31.00
C ILE A 200 1.98 11.39 32.22
#